data_5806256a9e5b1feca9e67ca523cf1033
#
_entry.id   5806256a9e5b1feca9e67ca523cf1033
#
_cell.length_a   1.000
_cell.length_b   1.000
_cell.length_c   1.000
_cell.angle_alpha   90.00
_cell.angle_beta   90.00
_cell.angle_gamma   90.00
#
_symmetry.space_group_name_H-M   'P 1'
#
loop_
_entity.id
_entity.type
_entity.pdbx_description
1 polymer ?
#
loop_
_entity_poly.entity_id
_entity_poly.type
_entity_poly.pdbx_seq_one_letter_code
_entity_poly.pdbx_strand_id
1 'polypeptide(L)'
;MATSILIIIYIAFISLGLPDGMLGAAWPTMRFDFGMPVGHAGFVSFVISAGTIVSSLLSVKLIRKLGTGKVTAFSVLLTAIGLTGFALTPNFWWLFLFAIPLGIGAGAVDSALNEYIAEHYKAIHMNMLHCFWGIGALTGPLIMSGFIKNTSSWRPSYGLVAIIQFVLVTTLFF
;
A
#
# COMPACT_ATOMS: atom_id res chain seq x y z
N MET A 1 11.49 11.87 21.22
CA MET A 1 11.98 11.13 20.05
C MET A 1 11.33 9.75 19.90
N ALA A 2 11.42 8.82 20.86
CA ALA A 2 10.83 7.46 20.69
C ALA A 2 9.32 7.46 20.39
N THR A 3 8.55 8.30 21.04
CA THR A 3 7.08 8.40 20.84
C THR A 3 6.72 8.94 19.44
N SER A 4 7.48 9.92 18.93
CA SER A 4 7.23 10.52 17.62
C SER A 4 7.47 9.51 16.50
N ILE A 5 8.53 8.69 16.60
CA ILE A 5 8.84 7.62 15.63
C ILE A 5 7.71 6.59 15.63
N LEU A 6 7.23 6.19 16.80
CA LEU A 6 6.16 5.22 16.94
C LEU A 6 4.85 5.70 16.29
N ILE A 7 4.51 6.97 16.44
CA ILE A 7 3.33 7.58 15.80
C ILE A 7 3.48 7.54 14.26
N ILE A 8 4.65 7.90 13.72
CA ILE A 8 4.91 7.84 12.28
C ILE A 8 4.77 6.40 11.76
N ILE A 9 5.28 5.43 12.51
CA ILE A 9 5.16 4.01 12.15
C ILE A 9 3.69 3.58 12.11
N TYR A 10 2.88 3.96 13.09
CA TYR A 10 1.44 3.64 13.09
C TYR A 10 0.71 4.29 11.92
N ILE A 11 1.02 5.56 11.60
CA ILE A 11 0.46 6.24 10.42
C ILE A 11 0.87 5.52 9.14
N ALA A 12 2.13 5.07 9.05
CA ALA A 12 2.61 4.29 7.91
C ALA A 12 1.83 2.98 7.75
N PHE A 13 1.48 2.29 8.85
CA PHE A 13 0.68 1.06 8.80
C PHE A 13 -0.78 1.30 8.41
N ILE A 14 -1.40 2.40 8.85
CA ILE A 14 -2.72 2.80 8.33
C ILE A 14 -2.62 3.01 6.82
N SER A 15 -1.61 3.76 6.37
CA SER A 15 -1.39 4.05 4.95
C SER A 15 -1.12 2.79 4.12
N LEU A 16 -0.42 1.80 4.69
CA LEU A 16 -0.16 0.50 4.07
C LEU A 16 -1.45 -0.32 3.91
N GLY A 17 -2.34 -0.28 4.90
CA GLY A 17 -3.62 -0.98 4.86
C GLY A 17 -4.63 -0.39 3.86
N LEU A 18 -4.55 0.91 3.57
CA LEU A 18 -5.53 1.57 2.69
C LEU A 18 -5.71 0.87 1.32
N PRO A 19 -4.65 0.46 0.59
CA PRO A 19 -4.80 -0.18 -0.72
C PRO A 19 -5.37 -1.59 -0.69
N ASP A 20 -5.26 -2.31 0.42
CA ASP A 20 -5.45 -3.77 0.48
C ASP A 20 -6.85 -4.23 0.04
N GLY A 21 -7.88 -3.60 0.43
CA GLY A 21 -9.25 -3.97 0.00
C GLY A 21 -9.75 -3.20 -1.21
N MET A 22 -9.00 -2.19 -1.70
CA MET A 22 -9.50 -1.26 -2.71
C MET A 22 -9.75 -1.91 -4.06
N LEU A 23 -8.88 -2.83 -4.50
CA LEU A 23 -9.06 -3.50 -5.79
C LEU A 23 -10.35 -4.31 -5.82
N GLY A 24 -10.65 -5.07 -4.77
CA GLY A 24 -11.88 -5.83 -4.64
C GLY A 24 -13.12 -4.94 -4.66
N ALA A 25 -13.09 -3.80 -3.95
CA ALA A 25 -14.19 -2.85 -3.92
C ALA A 25 -14.37 -2.10 -5.26
N ALA A 26 -13.29 -1.82 -5.97
CA ALA A 26 -13.30 -1.12 -7.26
C ALA A 26 -13.70 -2.04 -8.42
N TRP A 27 -13.37 -3.33 -8.35
CA TRP A 27 -13.43 -4.24 -9.48
C TRP A 27 -14.84 -4.37 -10.12
N PRO A 28 -15.94 -4.38 -9.37
CA PRO A 28 -17.27 -4.38 -9.98
C PRO A 28 -17.49 -3.25 -10.99
N THR A 29 -16.88 -2.08 -10.77
CA THR A 29 -16.95 -0.93 -11.70
C THR A 29 -15.81 -0.99 -12.73
N MET A 30 -14.57 -1.23 -12.30
CA MET A 30 -13.38 -1.29 -13.17
C MET A 30 -13.53 -2.29 -14.31
N ARG A 31 -14.10 -3.47 -14.04
CA ARG A 31 -14.25 -4.51 -15.05
C ARG A 31 -15.14 -4.09 -16.22
N PHE A 32 -16.13 -3.26 -15.98
CA PHE A 32 -16.99 -2.71 -17.05
C PHE A 32 -16.22 -1.66 -17.87
N ASP A 33 -15.47 -0.78 -17.21
CA ASP A 33 -14.65 0.22 -17.89
C ASP A 33 -13.62 -0.42 -18.83
N PHE A 34 -13.09 -1.58 -18.44
CA PHE A 34 -12.07 -2.30 -19.20
C PHE A 34 -12.62 -3.43 -20.08
N GLY A 35 -13.92 -3.74 -20.01
CA GLY A 35 -14.53 -4.86 -20.73
C GLY A 35 -14.00 -6.24 -20.30
N MET A 36 -13.64 -6.40 -19.00
CA MET A 36 -12.98 -7.60 -18.49
C MET A 36 -13.91 -8.51 -17.67
N PRO A 37 -13.72 -9.85 -17.75
CA PRO A 37 -14.42 -10.82 -16.91
C PRO A 37 -14.11 -10.62 -15.42
N VAL A 38 -15.01 -11.10 -14.54
CA VAL A 38 -14.89 -10.96 -13.08
C VAL A 38 -13.57 -11.51 -12.54
N GLY A 39 -13.11 -12.65 -13.03
CA GLY A 39 -11.90 -13.34 -12.54
C GLY A 39 -10.59 -12.59 -12.81
N HIS A 40 -10.57 -11.57 -13.67
CA HIS A 40 -9.32 -10.88 -14.03
C HIS A 40 -8.72 -10.05 -12.90
N ALA A 41 -9.51 -9.66 -11.88
CA ALA A 41 -8.96 -9.06 -10.67
C ALA A 41 -7.94 -9.98 -9.98
N GLY A 42 -8.18 -11.28 -10.01
CA GLY A 42 -7.28 -12.28 -9.41
C GLY A 42 -5.87 -12.26 -10.00
N PHE A 43 -5.72 -12.00 -11.31
CA PHE A 43 -4.40 -11.88 -11.93
C PHE A 43 -3.64 -10.64 -11.43
N VAL A 44 -4.32 -9.50 -11.29
CA VAL A 44 -3.71 -8.28 -10.74
C VAL A 44 -3.31 -8.50 -9.29
N SER A 45 -4.21 -9.07 -8.46
CA SER A 45 -3.92 -9.43 -7.07
C SER A 45 -2.75 -10.41 -6.96
N PHE A 46 -2.65 -11.37 -7.86
CA PHE A 46 -1.53 -12.31 -7.90
C PHE A 46 -0.19 -11.60 -8.12
N VAL A 47 -0.13 -10.63 -9.04
CA VAL A 47 1.11 -9.85 -9.28
C VAL A 47 1.49 -9.03 -8.05
N ILE A 48 0.51 -8.37 -7.40
CA ILE A 48 0.75 -7.63 -6.16
C ILE A 48 1.31 -8.58 -5.09
N SER A 49 0.64 -9.71 -4.83
CA SER A 49 1.05 -10.68 -3.82
C SER A 49 2.42 -11.29 -4.10
N ALA A 50 2.71 -11.63 -5.35
CA ALA A 50 4.02 -12.12 -5.75
C ALA A 50 5.12 -11.07 -5.49
N GLY A 51 4.87 -9.81 -5.84
CA GLY A 51 5.76 -8.69 -5.55
C GLY A 51 6.00 -8.52 -4.04
N THR A 52 4.93 -8.61 -3.24
CA THR A 52 4.99 -8.55 -1.77
C THR A 52 5.86 -9.67 -1.20
N ILE A 53 5.66 -10.91 -1.62
CA ILE A 53 6.45 -12.05 -1.16
C ILE A 53 7.93 -11.87 -1.52
N VAL A 54 8.23 -11.55 -2.78
CA VAL A 54 9.61 -11.37 -3.24
C VAL A 54 10.31 -10.25 -2.50
N SER A 55 9.65 -9.11 -2.32
CA SER A 55 10.25 -7.96 -1.62
C SER A 55 10.43 -8.22 -0.13
N SER A 56 9.50 -8.92 0.53
CA SER A 56 9.65 -9.30 1.93
C SER A 56 10.86 -10.22 2.14
N LEU A 57 11.08 -11.19 1.26
CA LEU A 57 12.25 -12.07 1.33
C LEU A 57 13.58 -11.32 1.11
N LEU A 58 13.58 -10.27 0.29
CA LEU A 58 14.77 -9.47 0.01
C LEU A 58 14.98 -8.33 1.02
N SER A 59 13.94 -7.96 1.78
CA SER A 59 13.94 -6.80 2.68
C SER A 59 15.04 -6.86 3.71
N VAL A 60 15.33 -8.01 4.32
CA VAL A 60 16.38 -8.18 5.32
C VAL A 60 17.74 -7.75 4.78
N LYS A 61 18.07 -8.12 3.52
CA LYS A 61 19.34 -7.70 2.90
C LYS A 61 19.38 -6.19 2.62
N LEU A 62 18.26 -5.62 2.22
CA LEU A 62 18.13 -4.19 1.94
C LEU A 62 18.22 -3.36 3.23
N ILE A 63 17.54 -3.79 4.29
CA ILE A 63 17.56 -3.12 5.60
C ILE A 63 18.98 -3.08 6.17
N ARG A 64 19.72 -4.19 6.10
CA ARG A 64 21.14 -4.24 6.54
C ARG A 64 22.04 -3.30 5.77
N LYS A 65 21.77 -3.03 4.48
CA LYS A 65 22.60 -2.15 3.63
C LYS A 65 22.19 -0.68 3.72
N LEU A 66 20.90 -0.39 3.74
CA LEU A 66 20.37 0.97 3.58
C LEU A 66 19.80 1.54 4.89
N GLY A 67 19.52 0.68 5.85
CA GLY A 67 18.82 1.02 7.09
C GLY A 67 17.28 1.05 6.91
N THR A 68 16.55 0.83 8.01
CA THR A 68 15.08 0.74 8.03
C THR A 68 14.40 2.00 7.46
N GLY A 69 14.86 3.19 7.85
CA GLY A 69 14.24 4.45 7.42
C GLY A 69 14.26 4.64 5.90
N LYS A 70 15.40 4.40 5.24
CA LYS A 70 15.49 4.53 3.78
C LYS A 70 14.66 3.47 3.07
N VAL A 71 14.71 2.21 3.54
CA VAL A 71 13.89 1.14 2.96
C VAL A 71 12.42 1.50 3.07
N THR A 72 11.95 1.96 4.22
CA THR A 72 10.56 2.40 4.42
C THR A 72 10.19 3.53 3.46
N ALA A 73 11.00 4.59 3.38
CA ALA A 73 10.70 5.74 2.52
C ALA A 73 10.62 5.37 1.03
N PHE A 74 11.60 4.59 0.53
CA PHE A 74 11.57 4.11 -0.86
C PHE A 74 10.41 3.16 -1.13
N SER A 75 10.05 2.33 -0.16
CA SER A 75 8.93 1.39 -0.28
C SER A 75 7.59 2.10 -0.34
N VAL A 76 7.36 3.09 0.52
CA VAL A 76 6.15 3.93 0.47
C VAL A 76 6.11 4.75 -0.84
N LEU A 77 7.25 5.20 -1.35
CA LEU A 77 7.31 5.85 -2.66
C LEU A 77 6.88 4.90 -3.79
N LEU A 78 7.34 3.65 -3.77
CA LEU A 78 6.93 2.64 -4.76
C LEU A 78 5.42 2.37 -4.71
N THR A 79 4.84 2.27 -3.51
CA THR A 79 3.38 2.10 -3.38
C THR A 79 2.62 3.33 -3.87
N ALA A 80 3.11 4.55 -3.59
CA ALA A 80 2.52 5.79 -4.10
C ALA A 80 2.54 5.85 -5.64
N ILE A 81 3.65 5.44 -6.27
CA ILE A 81 3.77 5.34 -7.73
C ILE A 81 2.79 4.30 -8.28
N GLY A 82 2.70 3.12 -7.66
CA GLY A 82 1.76 2.07 -8.06
C GLY A 82 0.31 2.55 -8.02
N LEU A 83 -0.11 3.21 -6.94
CA LEU A 83 -1.46 3.76 -6.77
C LEU A 83 -1.75 4.90 -7.76
N THR A 84 -0.77 5.77 -8.02
CA THR A 84 -0.89 6.79 -9.07
C THR A 84 -1.10 6.14 -10.42
N GLY A 85 -0.34 5.09 -10.71
CA GLY A 85 -0.50 4.32 -11.94
C GLY A 85 -1.89 3.70 -12.06
N PHE A 86 -2.45 3.18 -10.98
CA PHE A 86 -3.83 2.68 -10.95
C PHE A 86 -4.84 3.79 -11.24
N ALA A 87 -4.69 4.97 -10.62
CA ALA A 87 -5.57 6.11 -10.84
C ALA A 87 -5.56 6.58 -12.31
N LEU A 88 -4.41 6.55 -12.96
CA LEU A 88 -4.20 7.08 -14.31
C LEU A 88 -4.24 6.01 -15.41
N THR A 89 -4.44 4.74 -15.07
CA THR A 89 -4.36 3.64 -16.05
C THR A 89 -5.34 3.81 -17.22
N PRO A 90 -4.88 3.74 -18.48
CA PRO A 90 -5.74 3.85 -19.65
C PRO A 90 -6.47 2.55 -19.98
N ASN A 91 -5.91 1.40 -19.62
CA ASN A 91 -6.48 0.09 -19.91
C ASN A 91 -6.02 -0.97 -18.89
N PHE A 92 -6.65 -2.15 -18.95
CA PHE A 92 -6.40 -3.25 -18.00
C PHE A 92 -4.93 -3.67 -17.90
N TRP A 93 -4.17 -3.70 -18.98
CA TRP A 93 -2.79 -4.20 -18.99
C TRP A 93 -1.82 -3.33 -18.20
N TRP A 94 -2.09 -2.02 -18.11
CA TRP A 94 -1.29 -1.12 -17.29
C TRP A 94 -1.40 -1.41 -15.80
N LEU A 95 -2.50 -2.03 -15.35
CA LEU A 95 -2.64 -2.45 -13.95
C LEU A 95 -1.52 -3.44 -13.55
N PHE A 96 -1.11 -4.36 -14.46
CA PHE A 96 -0.01 -5.28 -14.17
C PHE A 96 1.31 -4.53 -13.97
N LEU A 97 1.59 -3.55 -14.82
CA LEU A 97 2.81 -2.76 -14.70
C LEU A 97 2.89 -2.03 -13.36
N PHE A 98 1.78 -1.43 -12.92
CA PHE A 98 1.73 -0.67 -11.67
C PHE A 98 1.48 -1.57 -10.44
N ALA A 99 0.98 -2.78 -10.62
CA ALA A 99 0.89 -3.79 -9.55
C ALA A 99 2.28 -4.22 -9.04
N ILE A 100 3.31 -4.20 -9.92
CA ILE A 100 4.68 -4.57 -9.54
C ILE A 100 5.24 -3.62 -8.46
N PRO A 101 5.36 -2.29 -8.70
CA PRO A 101 5.86 -1.38 -7.67
C PRO A 101 4.96 -1.34 -6.44
N LEU A 102 3.64 -1.50 -6.60
CA LEU A 102 2.72 -1.56 -5.48
C LEU A 102 3.02 -2.75 -4.56
N GLY A 103 3.17 -3.95 -5.11
CA GLY A 103 3.49 -5.16 -4.35
C GLY A 103 4.88 -5.11 -3.73
N ILE A 104 5.91 -4.70 -4.49
CA ILE A 104 7.28 -4.59 -4.00
C ILE A 104 7.35 -3.60 -2.83
N GLY A 105 6.73 -2.45 -2.95
CA GLY A 105 6.68 -1.44 -1.90
C GLY A 105 5.97 -1.97 -0.66
N ALA A 106 4.80 -2.57 -0.81
CA ALA A 106 4.01 -3.09 0.31
C ALA A 106 4.79 -4.12 1.14
N GLY A 107 5.43 -5.12 0.51
CA GLY A 107 6.15 -6.15 1.24
C GLY A 107 7.43 -5.64 1.94
N ALA A 108 8.14 -4.71 1.31
CA ALA A 108 9.37 -4.19 1.89
C ALA A 108 9.10 -3.24 3.08
N VAL A 109 8.07 -2.38 3.01
CA VAL A 109 7.70 -1.52 4.14
C VAL A 109 7.15 -2.33 5.31
N ASP A 110 6.31 -3.32 5.05
CA ASP A 110 5.79 -4.20 6.08
C ASP A 110 6.92 -4.89 6.85
N SER A 111 7.83 -5.55 6.14
CA SER A 111 8.97 -6.23 6.74
C SER A 111 9.88 -5.28 7.54
N ALA A 112 10.18 -4.10 6.97
CA ALA A 112 11.09 -3.14 7.59
C ALA A 112 10.55 -2.60 8.91
N LEU A 113 9.26 -2.27 8.97
CA LEU A 113 8.66 -1.70 10.17
C LEU A 113 8.35 -2.77 11.23
N ASN A 114 7.97 -3.99 10.82
CA ASN A 114 7.83 -5.12 11.74
C ASN A 114 9.17 -5.47 12.41
N GLU A 115 10.27 -5.57 11.65
CA GLU A 115 11.62 -5.80 12.18
C GLU A 115 12.01 -4.69 13.16
N TYR A 116 11.80 -3.43 12.80
CA TYR A 116 12.14 -2.30 13.67
C TYR A 116 11.39 -2.31 15.00
N ILE A 117 10.07 -2.60 14.98
CA ILE A 117 9.27 -2.70 16.20
C ILE A 117 9.69 -3.91 17.05
N ALA A 118 9.98 -5.06 16.42
CA ALA A 118 10.43 -6.25 17.13
C ALA A 118 11.74 -6.03 17.89
N GLU A 119 12.66 -5.23 17.32
CA GLU A 119 13.97 -4.95 17.92
C GLU A 119 13.94 -3.86 19.00
N HIS A 120 13.08 -2.85 18.86
CA HIS A 120 13.16 -1.62 19.66
C HIS A 120 11.98 -1.41 20.62
N TYR A 121 10.90 -2.18 20.48
CA TYR A 121 9.67 -1.96 21.25
C TYR A 121 9.11 -3.26 21.85
N LYS A 122 8.19 -3.12 22.78
CA LYS A 122 7.50 -4.25 23.42
C LYS A 122 6.49 -4.90 22.45
N ALA A 123 6.20 -6.18 22.66
CA ALA A 123 5.24 -6.96 21.87
C ALA A 123 3.85 -6.29 21.70
N ILE A 124 3.42 -5.48 22.67
CA ILE A 124 2.16 -4.73 22.55
C ILE A 124 2.13 -3.80 21.34
N HIS A 125 3.28 -3.19 20.98
CA HIS A 125 3.36 -2.29 19.83
C HIS A 125 3.30 -3.05 18.50
N MET A 126 3.75 -4.30 18.46
CA MET A 126 3.56 -5.19 17.32
C MET A 126 2.06 -5.46 17.06
N ASN A 127 1.31 -5.78 18.11
CA ASN A 127 -0.14 -5.96 17.98
C ASN A 127 -0.84 -4.66 17.54
N MET A 128 -0.39 -3.52 18.06
CA MET A 128 -0.91 -2.21 17.66
C MET A 128 -0.67 -1.91 16.18
N LEU A 129 0.49 -2.29 15.62
CA LEU A 129 0.75 -2.15 14.17
C LEU A 129 -0.37 -2.79 13.34
N HIS A 130 -0.71 -4.04 13.65
CA HIS A 130 -1.74 -4.78 12.91
C HIS A 130 -3.14 -4.20 13.14
N CYS A 131 -3.42 -3.64 14.33
CA CYS A 131 -4.66 -2.88 14.56
C CYS A 131 -4.75 -1.65 13.65
N PHE A 132 -3.68 -0.87 13.55
CA PHE A 132 -3.63 0.32 12.69
C PHE A 132 -3.68 -0.05 11.20
N TRP A 133 -3.00 -1.12 10.78
CA TRP A 133 -3.17 -1.68 9.45
C TRP A 133 -4.64 -2.05 9.17
N GLY A 134 -5.30 -2.74 10.11
CA GLY A 134 -6.71 -3.09 9.99
C GLY A 134 -7.65 -1.89 9.82
N ILE A 135 -7.36 -0.76 10.50
CA ILE A 135 -8.08 0.51 10.30
C ILE A 135 -7.93 0.97 8.84
N GLY A 136 -6.71 0.92 8.29
CA GLY A 136 -6.44 1.25 6.89
C GLY A 136 -7.20 0.33 5.93
N ALA A 137 -7.10 -0.99 6.14
CA ALA A 137 -7.73 -2.01 5.32
C ALA A 137 -9.26 -1.92 5.31
N LEU A 138 -9.87 -1.47 6.40
CA LEU A 138 -11.30 -1.17 6.48
C LEU A 138 -11.65 0.14 5.77
N THR A 139 -10.83 1.18 5.96
CA THR A 139 -11.11 2.53 5.47
C THR A 139 -10.94 2.63 3.95
N GLY A 140 -9.97 1.93 3.36
CA GLY A 140 -9.71 1.95 1.92
C GLY A 140 -10.94 1.59 1.06
N PRO A 141 -11.59 0.44 1.27
CA PRO A 141 -12.84 0.08 0.59
C PRO A 141 -13.99 1.07 0.82
N LEU A 142 -14.08 1.69 2.00
CA LEU A 142 -15.09 2.70 2.30
C LEU A 142 -14.86 3.98 1.47
N ILE A 143 -13.60 4.44 1.37
CA ILE A 143 -13.21 5.54 0.49
C ILE A 143 -13.58 5.20 -0.96
N MET A 144 -13.23 4.00 -1.43
CA MET A 144 -13.53 3.53 -2.78
C MET A 144 -15.03 3.57 -3.06
N SER A 145 -15.83 2.98 -2.18
CA SER A 145 -17.28 2.94 -2.31
C SER A 145 -17.91 4.33 -2.29
N GLY A 146 -17.39 5.23 -1.45
CA GLY A 146 -17.84 6.62 -1.37
C GLY A 146 -17.61 7.37 -2.70
N PHE A 147 -16.44 7.25 -3.30
CA PHE A 147 -16.16 7.89 -4.59
C PHE A 147 -16.98 7.29 -5.73
N ILE A 148 -17.10 5.96 -5.81
CA ILE A 148 -17.92 5.31 -6.85
C ILE A 148 -19.36 5.78 -6.75
N LYS A 149 -19.93 5.87 -5.54
CA LYS A 149 -21.29 6.34 -5.32
C LYS A 149 -21.50 7.79 -5.77
N ASN A 150 -20.55 8.67 -5.51
CA ASN A 150 -20.70 10.12 -5.74
C ASN A 150 -20.22 10.57 -7.13
N THR A 151 -19.25 9.89 -7.73
CA THR A 151 -18.61 10.31 -8.99
C THR A 151 -18.73 9.29 -10.10
N SER A 152 -19.33 8.10 -9.82
CA SER A 152 -19.38 6.95 -10.72
C SER A 152 -17.98 6.49 -11.20
N SER A 153 -16.91 6.88 -10.48
CA SER A 153 -15.54 6.58 -10.85
C SER A 153 -14.75 6.04 -9.65
N TRP A 154 -13.94 5.03 -9.88
CA TRP A 154 -13.01 4.44 -8.93
C TRP A 154 -11.64 5.14 -8.89
N ARG A 155 -11.29 5.87 -9.96
CA ARG A 155 -9.97 6.50 -10.16
C ARG A 155 -9.60 7.52 -9.08
N PRO A 156 -10.49 8.45 -8.66
CA PRO A 156 -10.16 9.44 -7.64
C PRO A 156 -9.78 8.82 -6.29
N SER A 157 -10.33 7.64 -5.96
CA SER A 157 -10.00 6.93 -4.72
C SER A 157 -8.53 6.52 -4.67
N TYR A 158 -8.02 5.93 -5.76
CA TYR A 158 -6.59 5.61 -5.87
C TYR A 158 -5.72 6.87 -5.85
N GLY A 159 -6.16 7.94 -6.53
CA GLY A 159 -5.48 9.23 -6.51
C GLY A 159 -5.37 9.83 -5.11
N LEU A 160 -6.46 9.80 -4.34
CA LEU A 160 -6.46 10.28 -2.95
C LEU A 160 -5.47 9.50 -2.08
N VAL A 161 -5.50 8.16 -2.15
CA VAL A 161 -4.58 7.32 -1.36
C VAL A 161 -3.13 7.52 -1.82
N ALA A 162 -2.89 7.70 -3.11
CA ALA A 162 -1.55 8.04 -3.62
C ALA A 162 -1.04 9.37 -3.03
N ILE A 163 -1.89 10.42 -2.96
CA ILE A 163 -1.53 11.71 -2.34
C ILE A 163 -1.17 11.52 -0.86
N ILE A 164 -1.97 10.77 -0.11
CA ILE A 164 -1.68 10.45 1.30
C ILE A 164 -0.30 9.80 1.44
N GLN A 165 0.02 8.85 0.56
CA GLN A 165 1.32 8.18 0.57
C GLN A 165 2.47 9.11 0.18
N PHE A 166 2.30 10.01 -0.80
CA PHE A 166 3.33 11.00 -1.11
C PHE A 166 3.58 11.97 0.05
N VAL A 167 2.53 12.41 0.77
CA VAL A 167 2.69 13.21 1.99
C VAL A 167 3.47 12.42 3.05
N LEU A 168 3.18 11.14 3.23
CA LEU A 168 3.92 10.29 4.15
C LEU A 168 5.39 10.15 3.73
N VAL A 169 5.67 9.96 2.45
CA VAL A 169 7.04 9.91 1.92
C VAL A 169 7.82 11.17 2.31
N THR A 170 7.23 12.34 2.13
CA THR A 170 7.91 13.60 2.51
C THR A 170 8.24 13.63 4.01
N THR A 171 7.34 13.15 4.87
CA THR A 171 7.59 13.10 6.33
C THR A 171 8.64 12.05 6.73
N LEU A 172 8.87 11.04 5.90
CA LEU A 172 9.86 9.99 6.15
C LEU A 172 11.28 10.40 5.67
N PHE A 173 11.39 11.35 4.75
CA PHE A 173 12.69 11.85 4.27
C PHE A 173 13.23 13.03 5.09
N PHE A 174 12.39 13.73 5.84
CA PHE A 174 12.75 14.88 6.70
C PHE A 174 12.56 14.57 8.18
#